data_5ca9f2758394d475bcf79281473c81d9
#
_entry.id   5ca9f2758394d475bcf79281473c81d9
#
_cell.length_a   1.000
_cell.length_b   1.000
_cell.length_c   1.000
_cell.angle_alpha   90.00
_cell.angle_beta   90.00
_cell.angle_gamma   90.00
#
_symmetry.space_group_name_H-M   'P 1'
#
loop_
_entity.id
_entity.type
_entity.pdbx_description
1 polymer ?
#
loop_
_entity_poly.entity_id
_entity_poly.type
_entity_poly.pdbx_seq_one_letter_code
_entity_poly.pdbx_strand_id
1 'polypeptide(L)'
;MAVAVTLIEPQYPVNVGHIARLMKNFGLKSLYFVRPYFDKAEAAKYSTHGSDVLIAAKTVTLSQLRKNFDVLIGTTAIHATSRLNILRESINAEQLAKIIHDSSTKDFCILLGRESSGLNNEELELCDLVITIDTKTNYRTMNVAHALAILLYEISKLQSPELSIKKGKKRVELASQKDIDLLLQYVSKLAKASNYDLHKRPLLEAAAKKLLAKSVPTTKDIMLLVSLLRKSLLTIERLQQK
;
A
#
# COMPACT_ATOMS: atom_id res chain seq x y z
N MET A 1 3.63 -9.39 -20.59
CA MET A 1 2.83 -8.29 -20.00
C MET A 1 3.78 -7.17 -19.57
N ALA A 2 3.65 -6.00 -20.15
CA ALA A 2 4.34 -4.81 -19.72
C ALA A 2 3.32 -3.75 -19.28
N VAL A 3 3.64 -3.04 -18.19
CA VAL A 3 2.92 -1.83 -17.80
C VAL A 3 3.85 -0.64 -18.04
N ALA A 4 3.40 0.28 -18.86
CA ALA A 4 4.09 1.51 -19.17
C ALA A 4 3.36 2.71 -18.58
N VAL A 5 4.07 3.81 -18.41
CA VAL A 5 3.52 5.10 -17.97
C VAL A 5 3.80 6.16 -19.03
N THR A 6 2.81 6.96 -19.34
CA THR A 6 2.93 8.10 -20.23
C THR A 6 2.51 9.38 -19.54
N LEU A 7 3.32 10.42 -19.65
CA LEU A 7 3.00 11.77 -19.21
C LEU A 7 2.62 12.62 -20.42
N ILE A 8 1.43 13.23 -20.36
CA ILE A 8 0.94 14.13 -21.40
C ILE A 8 1.26 15.57 -21.00
N GLU A 9 2.08 16.24 -21.82
CA GLU A 9 2.49 17.62 -21.62
C GLU A 9 2.96 17.95 -20.18
N PRO A 10 3.88 17.12 -19.60
CA PRO A 10 4.39 17.40 -18.27
C PRO A 10 5.14 18.73 -18.25
N GLN A 11 4.89 19.53 -17.21
CA GLN A 11 5.46 20.86 -17.06
C GLN A 11 6.42 20.97 -15.86
N TYR A 12 6.17 20.22 -14.79
CA TYR A 12 6.94 20.32 -13.56
C TYR A 12 8.02 19.22 -13.45
N PRO A 13 9.31 19.61 -13.54
CA PRO A 13 10.43 18.65 -13.46
C PRO A 13 10.41 17.78 -12.20
N VAL A 14 9.95 18.32 -11.07
CA VAL A 14 9.82 17.61 -9.79
C VAL A 14 8.88 16.42 -9.90
N ASN A 15 7.73 16.57 -10.57
CA ASN A 15 6.77 15.48 -10.77
C ASN A 15 7.33 14.39 -11.67
N VAL A 16 7.99 14.79 -12.75
CA VAL A 16 8.64 13.84 -13.69
C VAL A 16 9.72 13.03 -12.99
N GLY A 17 10.58 13.69 -12.19
CA GLY A 17 11.60 13.00 -11.40
C GLY A 17 11.00 12.01 -10.38
N HIS A 18 9.99 12.45 -9.63
CA HIS A 18 9.30 11.58 -8.67
C HIS A 18 8.62 10.37 -9.35
N ILE A 19 8.02 10.56 -10.52
CA ILE A 19 7.41 9.48 -11.30
C ILE A 19 8.47 8.48 -11.76
N ALA A 20 9.61 8.93 -12.29
CA ALA A 20 10.70 8.05 -12.69
C ALA A 20 11.23 7.23 -11.49
N ARG A 21 11.43 7.87 -10.33
CA ARG A 21 11.81 7.20 -9.09
C ARG A 21 10.77 6.18 -8.63
N LEU A 22 9.49 6.55 -8.68
CA LEU A 22 8.38 5.69 -8.31
C LEU A 22 8.30 4.46 -9.22
N MET A 23 8.40 4.65 -10.54
CA MET A 23 8.45 3.55 -11.50
C MET A 23 9.57 2.57 -11.20
N LYS A 24 10.76 3.08 -10.84
CA LYS A 24 11.89 2.25 -10.42
C LYS A 24 11.56 1.41 -9.17
N ASN A 25 10.89 2.01 -8.17
CA ASN A 25 10.48 1.30 -6.94
C ASN A 25 9.56 0.11 -7.22
N PHE A 26 8.70 0.22 -8.24
CA PHE A 26 7.77 -0.83 -8.66
C PHE A 26 8.27 -1.69 -9.84
N GLY A 27 9.55 -1.53 -10.23
CA GLY A 27 10.16 -2.35 -11.29
C GLY A 27 9.75 -2.00 -12.71
N LEU A 28 9.04 -0.87 -12.93
CA LEU A 28 8.65 -0.38 -14.24
C LEU A 28 9.81 0.36 -14.91
N LYS A 29 9.98 0.14 -16.22
CA LYS A 29 11.07 0.73 -17.00
C LYS A 29 10.60 1.61 -18.16
N SER A 30 9.37 1.42 -18.62
CA SER A 30 8.85 2.03 -19.85
C SER A 30 8.12 3.33 -19.54
N LEU A 31 8.85 4.45 -19.59
CA LEU A 31 8.32 5.81 -19.44
C LEU A 31 8.26 6.49 -20.80
N TYR A 32 7.14 7.13 -21.10
CA TYR A 32 6.90 7.89 -22.32
C TYR A 32 6.46 9.31 -22.03
N PHE A 33 6.75 10.22 -22.96
CA PHE A 33 6.28 11.59 -22.95
C PHE A 33 5.52 11.91 -24.22
N VAL A 34 4.44 12.64 -24.11
CA VAL A 34 3.74 13.24 -25.25
C VAL A 34 3.86 14.75 -25.09
N ARG A 35 4.49 15.44 -26.04
CA ARG A 35 4.69 16.90 -26.03
C ARG A 35 5.24 17.42 -24.70
N PRO A 36 6.40 16.92 -24.22
CA PRO A 36 6.96 17.32 -22.93
C PRO A 36 7.41 18.80 -22.95
N TYR A 37 7.15 19.51 -21.85
CA TYR A 37 7.59 20.90 -21.66
C TYR A 37 8.20 21.06 -20.26
N PHE A 38 9.37 20.45 -20.05
CA PHE A 38 10.12 20.53 -18.79
C PHE A 38 11.62 20.39 -19.04
N ASP A 39 12.43 20.88 -18.08
CA ASP A 39 13.87 20.68 -18.07
C ASP A 39 14.22 19.27 -17.57
N LYS A 40 14.82 18.44 -18.45
CA LYS A 40 15.21 17.07 -18.15
C LYS A 40 16.35 16.99 -17.12
N ALA A 41 17.28 17.96 -17.15
CA ALA A 41 18.38 18.01 -16.18
C ALA A 41 17.88 18.35 -14.78
N GLU A 42 16.90 19.23 -14.69
CA GLU A 42 16.24 19.53 -13.42
C GLU A 42 15.44 18.33 -12.91
N ALA A 43 14.67 17.64 -13.76
CA ALA A 43 13.94 16.44 -13.38
C ALA A 43 14.84 15.33 -12.87
N ALA A 44 16.06 15.20 -13.41
CA ALA A 44 17.04 14.21 -12.96
C ALA A 44 17.43 14.38 -11.49
N LYS A 45 17.45 15.61 -10.96
CA LYS A 45 17.73 15.88 -9.54
C LYS A 45 16.72 15.22 -8.59
N TYR A 46 15.47 15.10 -9.01
CA TYR A 46 14.38 14.50 -8.23
C TYR A 46 14.19 13.00 -8.48
N SER A 47 14.77 12.48 -9.57
CA SER A 47 14.65 11.05 -9.92
C SER A 47 15.56 10.15 -9.08
N THR A 48 16.63 10.69 -8.51
CA THR A 48 17.59 9.94 -7.67
C THR A 48 18.00 8.60 -8.32
N HIS A 49 17.70 7.46 -7.69
CA HIS A 49 17.98 6.12 -8.22
C HIS A 49 17.08 5.70 -9.41
N GLY A 50 16.07 6.49 -9.77
CA GLY A 50 15.22 6.29 -10.94
C GLY A 50 15.70 7.02 -12.20
N SER A 51 16.91 7.59 -12.19
CA SER A 51 17.47 8.33 -13.33
C SER A 51 17.62 7.48 -14.59
N ASP A 52 17.86 6.19 -14.46
CA ASP A 52 17.90 5.24 -15.59
C ASP A 52 16.55 5.16 -16.32
N VAL A 53 15.42 5.20 -15.60
CA VAL A 53 14.07 5.25 -16.19
C VAL A 53 13.85 6.55 -16.94
N LEU A 54 14.27 7.68 -16.35
CA LEU A 54 14.17 9.01 -16.98
C LEU A 54 15.05 9.14 -18.22
N ILE A 55 16.26 8.61 -18.18
CA ILE A 55 17.20 8.63 -19.32
C ILE A 55 16.66 7.80 -20.48
N ALA A 56 16.12 6.62 -20.19
CA ALA A 56 15.54 5.70 -21.18
C ALA A 56 14.18 6.15 -21.72
N ALA A 57 13.56 7.17 -21.11
CA ALA A 57 12.24 7.66 -21.51
C ALA A 57 12.24 8.23 -22.94
N LYS A 58 11.19 7.91 -23.70
CA LYS A 58 11.02 8.26 -25.10
C LYS A 58 9.88 9.26 -25.29
N THR A 59 10.05 10.20 -26.21
CA THR A 59 8.96 11.07 -26.66
C THR A 59 8.25 10.41 -27.84
N VAL A 60 6.93 10.32 -27.74
CA VAL A 60 6.04 9.67 -28.71
C VAL A 60 4.78 10.49 -28.96
N THR A 61 4.03 10.15 -29.99
CA THR A 61 2.70 10.68 -30.25
C THR A 61 1.61 9.80 -29.65
N LEU A 62 0.41 10.34 -29.43
CA LEU A 62 -0.76 9.56 -28.99
C LEU A 62 -1.09 8.41 -29.97
N SER A 63 -0.96 8.65 -31.29
CA SER A 63 -1.16 7.63 -32.30
C SER A 63 -0.16 6.47 -32.20
N GLN A 64 1.11 6.76 -31.84
CA GLN A 64 2.10 5.73 -31.58
C GLN A 64 1.79 4.93 -30.33
N LEU A 65 1.32 5.56 -29.26
CA LEU A 65 0.86 4.83 -28.06
C LEU A 65 -0.26 3.87 -28.41
N ARG A 66 -1.26 4.33 -29.17
CA ARG A 66 -2.41 3.48 -29.57
C ARG A 66 -1.99 2.27 -30.40
N LYS A 67 -0.91 2.38 -31.17
CA LYS A 67 -0.37 1.27 -31.98
C LYS A 67 0.49 0.30 -31.15
N ASN A 68 1.14 0.79 -30.11
CA ASN A 68 2.14 0.03 -29.37
C ASN A 68 1.58 -0.70 -28.14
N PHE A 69 0.39 -0.34 -27.68
CA PHE A 69 -0.22 -0.90 -26.49
C PHE A 69 -1.61 -1.44 -26.75
N ASP A 70 -1.90 -2.58 -26.18
CA ASP A 70 -3.21 -3.23 -26.31
C ASP A 70 -4.31 -2.46 -25.57
N VAL A 71 -3.96 -1.86 -24.41
CA VAL A 71 -4.89 -1.15 -23.54
C VAL A 71 -4.28 0.17 -23.08
N LEU A 72 -4.96 1.28 -23.39
CA LEU A 72 -4.68 2.60 -22.87
C LEU A 72 -5.60 2.92 -21.70
N ILE A 73 -5.03 3.39 -20.61
CA ILE A 73 -5.73 3.69 -19.35
C ILE A 73 -5.57 5.17 -19.04
N GLY A 74 -6.65 5.93 -19.13
CA GLY A 74 -6.67 7.35 -18.79
C GLY A 74 -6.97 7.57 -17.30
N THR A 75 -6.27 8.53 -16.67
CA THR A 75 -6.53 8.92 -15.29
C THR A 75 -7.34 10.20 -15.21
N THR A 76 -8.35 10.23 -14.34
CA THR A 76 -9.15 11.44 -14.08
C THR A 76 -9.51 11.58 -12.61
N ALA A 77 -9.60 12.82 -12.14
CA ALA A 77 -10.14 13.13 -10.80
C ALA A 77 -11.68 13.34 -10.82
N ILE A 78 -12.27 13.40 -11.99
CA ILE A 78 -13.70 13.73 -12.17
C ILE A 78 -14.46 12.45 -12.48
N HIS A 79 -15.42 12.08 -11.64
CA HIS A 79 -16.39 11.06 -12.00
C HIS A 79 -17.29 11.59 -13.11
N ALA A 80 -17.62 10.74 -14.09
CA ALA A 80 -18.51 11.06 -15.17
C ALA A 80 -19.92 11.40 -14.60
N THR A 81 -20.23 12.68 -14.46
CA THR A 81 -21.54 13.18 -14.02
C THR A 81 -22.45 13.59 -15.18
N SER A 82 -21.91 13.71 -16.38
CA SER A 82 -22.65 14.12 -17.58
C SER A 82 -23.10 12.90 -18.40
N ARG A 83 -24.32 12.97 -18.94
CA ARG A 83 -24.87 11.93 -19.87
C ARG A 83 -23.99 11.65 -21.09
N LEU A 84 -23.16 12.58 -21.51
CA LEU A 84 -22.17 12.41 -22.57
C LEU A 84 -20.95 11.58 -22.13
N ASN A 85 -20.69 11.49 -20.82
CA ASN A 85 -19.60 10.72 -20.21
C ASN A 85 -20.04 9.33 -19.69
N ILE A 86 -21.35 8.99 -19.80
CA ILE A 86 -21.94 7.72 -19.32
C ILE A 86 -21.43 6.49 -20.12
N LEU A 87 -20.80 6.70 -21.28
CA LEU A 87 -20.29 5.60 -22.09
C LEU A 87 -19.03 4.92 -21.51
N ARG A 88 -18.44 5.44 -20.42
CA ARG A 88 -17.28 4.82 -19.79
C ARG A 88 -17.43 4.90 -18.27
N GLU A 89 -17.85 3.81 -17.67
CA GLU A 89 -17.74 3.63 -16.23
C GLU A 89 -16.27 3.76 -15.82
N SER A 90 -15.98 4.72 -14.94
CA SER A 90 -14.63 4.80 -14.36
C SER A 90 -14.45 3.65 -13.39
N ILE A 91 -13.34 2.94 -13.52
CA ILE A 91 -12.95 1.89 -12.59
C ILE A 91 -12.07 2.45 -11.48
N ASN A 92 -12.02 1.77 -10.35
CA ASN A 92 -11.11 2.12 -9.26
C ASN A 92 -9.75 1.41 -9.38
N ALA A 93 -8.78 1.78 -8.53
CA ALA A 93 -7.42 1.23 -8.58
C ALA A 93 -7.36 -0.29 -8.34
N GLU A 94 -8.23 -0.83 -7.47
CA GLU A 94 -8.31 -2.28 -7.21
C GLU A 94 -8.84 -3.05 -8.43
N GLN A 95 -9.88 -2.53 -9.08
CA GLN A 95 -10.42 -3.12 -10.30
C GLN A 95 -9.39 -3.11 -11.44
N LEU A 96 -8.65 -2.00 -11.60
CA LEU A 96 -7.55 -1.94 -12.56
C LEU A 96 -6.51 -3.02 -12.30
N ALA A 97 -6.08 -3.17 -11.04
CA ALA A 97 -5.09 -4.18 -10.66
C ALA A 97 -5.56 -5.60 -11.04
N LYS A 98 -6.84 -5.93 -10.82
CA LYS A 98 -7.43 -7.21 -11.23
C LYS A 98 -7.42 -7.39 -12.76
N ILE A 99 -7.84 -6.37 -13.52
CA ILE A 99 -7.83 -6.42 -14.98
C ILE A 99 -6.42 -6.67 -15.52
N ILE A 100 -5.41 -5.98 -15.01
CA ILE A 100 -4.01 -6.15 -15.41
C ILE A 100 -3.53 -7.57 -15.05
N HIS A 101 -3.83 -8.05 -13.85
CA HIS A 101 -3.44 -9.39 -13.39
C HIS A 101 -4.05 -10.49 -14.27
N ASP A 102 -5.35 -10.39 -14.56
CA ASP A 102 -6.10 -11.40 -15.31
C ASP A 102 -5.78 -11.39 -16.82
N SER A 103 -5.19 -10.30 -17.31
CA SER A 103 -4.86 -10.10 -18.74
C SER A 103 -3.35 -10.20 -18.99
N SER A 104 -2.71 -11.28 -18.55
CA SER A 104 -1.25 -11.46 -18.53
C SER A 104 -0.54 -11.40 -19.89
N THR A 105 -1.27 -11.46 -21.00
CA THR A 105 -0.73 -11.40 -22.38
C THR A 105 -0.78 -10.00 -23.00
N LYS A 106 -1.45 -9.03 -22.37
CA LYS A 106 -1.63 -7.68 -22.91
C LYS A 106 -0.61 -6.71 -22.37
N ASP A 107 -0.28 -5.70 -23.18
CA ASP A 107 0.57 -4.58 -22.81
C ASP A 107 -0.31 -3.34 -22.50
N PHE A 108 -0.11 -2.78 -21.32
CA PHE A 108 -0.89 -1.69 -20.77
C PHE A 108 -0.10 -0.39 -20.72
N CYS A 109 -0.75 0.75 -20.97
CA CYS A 109 -0.15 2.06 -20.80
C CYS A 109 -1.06 2.97 -19.97
N ILE A 110 -0.56 3.45 -18.82
CA ILE A 110 -1.25 4.41 -17.97
C ILE A 110 -0.91 5.82 -18.43
N LEU A 111 -1.92 6.59 -18.82
CA LEU A 111 -1.81 7.98 -19.24
C LEU A 111 -2.10 8.90 -18.07
N LEU A 112 -1.14 9.74 -17.74
CA LEU A 112 -1.22 10.79 -16.74
C LEU A 112 -1.26 12.13 -17.46
N GLY A 113 -2.27 12.94 -17.15
CA GLY A 113 -2.45 14.23 -17.78
C GLY A 113 -1.59 15.34 -17.16
N ARG A 114 -1.81 16.57 -17.66
CA ARG A 114 -1.18 17.79 -17.16
C ARG A 114 -1.49 18.00 -15.69
N GLU A 115 -0.57 18.60 -14.99
CA GLU A 115 -0.71 18.86 -13.54
C GLU A 115 -1.88 19.81 -13.23
N SER A 116 -2.16 20.75 -14.12
CA SER A 116 -3.19 21.77 -13.92
C SER A 116 -4.60 21.36 -14.36
N SER A 117 -4.71 20.57 -15.44
CA SER A 117 -5.99 20.27 -16.10
C SER A 117 -6.28 18.78 -16.33
N GLY A 118 -5.29 17.90 -16.08
CA GLY A 118 -5.42 16.47 -16.34
C GLY A 118 -5.41 16.14 -17.83
N LEU A 119 -6.06 15.06 -18.19
CA LEU A 119 -6.31 14.65 -19.57
C LEU A 119 -7.56 15.37 -20.11
N ASN A 120 -7.50 15.84 -21.37
CA ASN A 120 -8.66 16.39 -22.03
C ASN A 120 -9.61 15.29 -22.54
N ASN A 121 -10.79 15.69 -23.05
CA ASN A 121 -11.80 14.74 -23.52
C ASN A 121 -11.31 13.86 -24.68
N GLU A 122 -10.61 14.44 -25.64
CA GLU A 122 -10.05 13.70 -26.78
C GLU A 122 -9.01 12.66 -26.34
N GLU A 123 -8.18 12.99 -25.35
CA GLU A 123 -7.19 12.08 -24.78
C GLU A 123 -7.88 10.96 -23.99
N LEU A 124 -8.95 11.26 -23.25
CA LEU A 124 -9.76 10.24 -22.57
C LEU A 124 -10.54 9.36 -23.55
N GLU A 125 -10.96 9.91 -24.70
CA GLU A 125 -11.63 9.16 -25.76
C GLU A 125 -10.73 8.12 -26.43
N LEU A 126 -9.43 8.35 -26.46
CA LEU A 126 -8.44 7.38 -26.95
C LEU A 126 -8.20 6.22 -25.99
N CYS A 127 -8.59 6.36 -24.72
CA CYS A 127 -8.36 5.34 -23.69
C CYS A 127 -9.45 4.26 -23.72
N ASP A 128 -9.04 3.01 -23.54
CA ASP A 128 -9.94 1.88 -23.43
C ASP A 128 -10.60 1.82 -22.04
N LEU A 129 -9.89 2.27 -21.02
CA LEU A 129 -10.34 2.34 -19.64
C LEU A 129 -10.08 3.74 -19.07
N VAL A 130 -10.97 4.20 -18.21
CA VAL A 130 -10.75 5.42 -17.42
C VAL A 130 -10.75 5.05 -15.94
N ILE A 131 -9.75 5.54 -15.22
CA ILE A 131 -9.60 5.26 -13.80
C ILE A 131 -9.75 6.53 -12.96
N THR A 132 -10.41 6.37 -11.83
CA THR A 132 -10.54 7.41 -10.81
C THR A 132 -10.10 6.84 -9.46
N ILE A 133 -9.37 7.65 -8.69
CA ILE A 133 -9.03 7.33 -7.32
C ILE A 133 -10.07 7.97 -6.41
N ASP A 134 -10.83 7.12 -5.71
CA ASP A 134 -11.84 7.59 -4.76
C ASP A 134 -11.17 8.20 -3.52
N THR A 135 -11.32 9.50 -3.39
CA THR A 135 -11.05 10.22 -2.15
C THR A 135 -12.37 10.50 -1.45
N LYS A 136 -12.46 10.23 -0.15
CA LYS A 136 -13.72 10.42 0.63
C LYS A 136 -14.09 11.89 0.86
N THR A 137 -13.52 12.82 0.09
CA THR A 137 -13.72 14.26 0.24
C THR A 137 -14.16 14.88 -1.08
N ASN A 138 -14.70 16.09 -1.01
CA ASN A 138 -15.01 16.88 -2.22
C ASN A 138 -13.75 17.39 -2.95
N TYR A 139 -12.59 17.37 -2.30
CA TYR A 139 -11.29 17.69 -2.90
C TYR A 139 -10.69 16.42 -3.52
N ARG A 140 -10.95 16.22 -4.80
CA ARG A 140 -10.57 14.98 -5.52
C ARG A 140 -9.27 15.09 -6.31
N THR A 141 -8.78 16.32 -6.51
CA THR A 141 -7.55 16.55 -7.27
C THR A 141 -6.34 16.10 -6.47
N MET A 142 -5.52 15.26 -7.08
CA MET A 142 -4.31 14.69 -6.47
C MET A 142 -3.09 15.01 -7.34
N ASN A 143 -1.93 15.24 -6.71
CA ASN A 143 -0.68 15.32 -7.45
C ASN A 143 -0.46 14.06 -8.28
N VAL A 144 0.00 14.23 -9.51
CA VAL A 144 0.13 13.18 -10.52
C VAL A 144 1.04 12.02 -10.07
N ALA A 145 2.14 12.32 -9.36
CA ALA A 145 3.01 11.27 -8.82
C ALA A 145 2.35 10.50 -7.67
N HIS A 146 1.57 11.17 -6.83
CA HIS A 146 0.81 10.52 -5.76
C HIS A 146 -0.30 9.62 -6.33
N ALA A 147 -1.01 10.08 -7.36
CA ALA A 147 -1.99 9.26 -8.05
C ALA A 147 -1.35 7.99 -8.61
N LEU A 148 -0.22 8.12 -9.32
CA LEU A 148 0.52 6.98 -9.85
C LEU A 148 0.97 6.02 -8.74
N ALA A 149 1.40 6.54 -7.57
CA ALA A 149 1.83 5.71 -6.44
C ALA A 149 0.73 4.76 -5.97
N ILE A 150 -0.51 5.24 -5.87
CA ILE A 150 -1.67 4.44 -5.48
C ILE A 150 -1.94 3.36 -6.53
N LEU A 151 -1.93 3.72 -7.82
CA LEU A 151 -2.17 2.76 -8.91
C LEU A 151 -1.11 1.65 -8.92
N LEU A 152 0.16 2.02 -8.85
CA LEU A 152 1.26 1.04 -8.88
C LEU A 152 1.28 0.16 -7.63
N TYR A 153 0.92 0.71 -6.47
CA TYR A 153 0.79 -0.07 -5.24
C TYR A 153 -0.30 -1.14 -5.37
N GLU A 154 -1.49 -0.78 -5.84
CA GLU A 154 -2.57 -1.74 -6.05
C GLU A 154 -2.20 -2.81 -7.09
N ILE A 155 -1.58 -2.44 -8.20
CA ILE A 155 -1.10 -3.37 -9.22
C ILE A 155 -0.06 -4.33 -8.62
N SER A 156 0.89 -3.83 -7.83
CA SER A 156 1.96 -4.63 -7.23
C SER A 156 1.46 -5.67 -6.22
N LYS A 157 0.36 -5.40 -5.53
CA LYS A 157 -0.25 -6.33 -4.56
C LYS A 157 -0.66 -7.66 -5.21
N LEU A 158 -1.11 -7.63 -6.46
CA LEU A 158 -1.55 -8.81 -7.18
C LEU A 158 -0.43 -9.47 -8.00
N GLN A 159 0.57 -8.70 -8.44
CA GLN A 159 1.71 -9.24 -9.21
C GLN A 159 2.70 -10.01 -8.34
N SER A 160 2.67 -9.80 -7.04
CA SER A 160 3.52 -10.52 -6.08
C SER A 160 2.67 -11.27 -5.07
N PRO A 161 2.17 -12.48 -5.41
CA PRO A 161 1.64 -13.37 -4.39
C PRO A 161 2.73 -13.73 -3.36
N GLU A 162 4.00 -13.46 -3.67
CA GLU A 162 5.20 -13.74 -2.89
C GLU A 162 6.15 -12.54 -2.71
N LEU A 163 5.67 -11.33 -2.48
CA LEU A 163 6.23 -10.56 -1.40
C LEU A 163 5.68 -11.15 -0.08
N SER A 164 5.55 -12.47 -0.04
CA SER A 164 5.77 -13.22 1.16
C SER A 164 7.09 -12.71 1.69
N ILE A 165 7.03 -11.80 2.69
CA ILE A 165 7.99 -11.75 3.76
C ILE A 165 8.80 -13.02 3.64
N LYS A 166 10.08 -12.92 3.21
CA LYS A 166 11.02 -14.05 2.99
C LYS A 166 10.66 -15.12 3.99
N LYS A 167 10.43 -16.38 3.53
CA LYS A 167 10.20 -17.53 4.40
C LYS A 167 11.25 -17.52 5.50
N GLY A 168 10.96 -16.93 6.65
CA GLY A 168 11.91 -16.67 7.74
C GLY A 168 11.48 -15.59 8.71
N LYS A 169 10.69 -14.58 8.30
CA LYS A 169 9.99 -13.73 9.26
C LYS A 169 8.67 -14.43 9.58
N LYS A 170 8.65 -15.17 10.72
CA LYS A 170 7.41 -15.70 11.32
C LYS A 170 6.35 -14.58 11.22
N ARG A 171 5.21 -14.90 10.63
CA ARG A 171 4.02 -14.06 10.69
C ARG A 171 3.87 -13.63 12.15
N VAL A 172 3.79 -12.34 12.40
CA VAL A 172 3.53 -11.84 13.75
C VAL A 172 2.13 -12.32 14.11
N GLU A 173 2.06 -13.41 14.87
CA GLU A 173 0.82 -13.99 15.33
C GLU A 173 0.38 -13.22 16.56
N LEU A 174 -0.73 -12.49 16.42
CA LEU A 174 -1.30 -11.75 17.53
C LEU A 174 -1.87 -12.74 18.56
N ALA A 175 -1.74 -12.40 19.82
CA ALA A 175 -2.26 -13.22 20.91
C ALA A 175 -3.77 -13.41 20.78
N SER A 176 -4.20 -14.66 20.88
CA SER A 176 -5.61 -15.00 20.93
C SER A 176 -6.21 -14.63 22.30
N GLN A 177 -7.56 -14.56 22.38
CA GLN A 177 -8.22 -14.37 23.66
C GLN A 177 -7.86 -15.48 24.67
N LYS A 178 -7.65 -16.72 24.19
CA LYS A 178 -7.22 -17.84 25.03
C LYS A 178 -5.82 -17.63 25.63
N ASP A 179 -4.90 -17.04 24.87
CA ASP A 179 -3.56 -16.72 25.36
C ASP A 179 -3.61 -15.65 26.46
N ILE A 180 -4.43 -14.62 26.25
CA ILE A 180 -4.65 -13.55 27.22
C ILE A 180 -5.27 -14.11 28.51
N ASP A 181 -6.30 -14.95 28.39
CA ASP A 181 -6.95 -15.58 29.53
C ASP A 181 -6.00 -16.48 30.30
N LEU A 182 -5.12 -17.19 29.62
CA LEU A 182 -4.09 -18.02 30.23
C LEU A 182 -3.11 -17.16 31.06
N LEU A 183 -2.65 -16.04 30.52
CA LEU A 183 -1.77 -15.12 31.24
C LEU A 183 -2.45 -14.60 32.51
N LEU A 184 -3.71 -14.14 32.40
CA LEU A 184 -4.49 -13.66 33.55
C LEU A 184 -4.69 -14.74 34.63
N GLN A 185 -4.91 -15.99 34.25
CA GLN A 185 -4.96 -17.11 35.19
C GLN A 185 -3.64 -17.28 35.97
N TYR A 186 -2.48 -17.18 35.30
CA TYR A 186 -1.19 -17.26 35.99
C TYR A 186 -0.92 -16.05 36.89
N VAL A 187 -1.33 -14.84 36.50
CA VAL A 187 -1.28 -13.65 37.35
C VAL A 187 -2.08 -13.89 38.63
N SER A 188 -3.33 -14.39 38.53
CA SER A 188 -4.18 -14.68 39.69
C SER A 188 -3.58 -15.79 40.58
N LYS A 189 -3.08 -16.90 39.99
CA LYS A 189 -2.43 -17.98 40.74
C LYS A 189 -1.22 -17.50 41.52
N LEU A 190 -0.35 -16.70 40.86
CA LEU A 190 0.86 -16.16 41.51
C LEU A 190 0.52 -15.20 42.63
N ALA A 191 -0.49 -14.32 42.45
CA ALA A 191 -0.95 -13.43 43.50
C ALA A 191 -1.50 -14.18 44.74
N LYS A 192 -2.11 -15.35 44.55
CA LYS A 192 -2.55 -16.22 45.65
C LYS A 192 -1.36 -16.87 46.36
N ALA A 193 -0.44 -17.46 45.61
CA ALA A 193 0.70 -18.18 46.14
C ALA A 193 1.70 -17.27 46.87
N SER A 194 1.85 -16.03 46.41
CA SER A 194 2.73 -15.03 47.05
C SER A 194 2.10 -14.29 48.23
N ASN A 195 0.92 -14.70 48.68
CA ASN A 195 0.17 -14.01 49.76
C ASN A 195 -0.06 -12.51 49.49
N TYR A 196 -0.25 -12.14 48.19
CA TYR A 196 -0.56 -10.77 47.82
C TYR A 196 -1.86 -10.31 48.48
N ASP A 197 -1.93 -9.05 48.92
CA ASP A 197 -3.06 -8.50 49.69
C ASP A 197 -4.43 -8.87 49.06
N LEU A 198 -5.29 -9.50 49.85
CA LEU A 198 -6.55 -10.05 49.36
C LEU A 198 -7.43 -8.99 48.67
N HIS A 199 -7.52 -7.80 49.25
CA HIS A 199 -8.31 -6.68 48.72
C HIS A 199 -7.73 -6.06 47.42
N LYS A 200 -6.42 -6.26 47.17
CA LYS A 200 -5.74 -5.75 45.96
C LYS A 200 -5.75 -6.74 44.77
N ARG A 201 -6.06 -8.03 45.00
CA ARG A 201 -6.09 -9.05 43.93
C ARG A 201 -7.05 -8.70 42.78
N PRO A 202 -8.31 -8.28 43.03
CA PRO A 202 -9.21 -7.88 41.95
C PRO A 202 -8.69 -6.66 41.19
N LEU A 203 -8.03 -5.72 41.88
CA LEU A 203 -7.44 -4.54 41.26
C LEU A 203 -6.24 -4.90 40.35
N LEU A 204 -5.40 -5.85 40.77
CA LEU A 204 -4.29 -6.37 39.97
C LEU A 204 -4.79 -7.03 38.69
N GLU A 205 -5.80 -7.89 38.79
CA GLU A 205 -6.41 -8.56 37.62
C GLU A 205 -7.04 -7.54 36.66
N ALA A 206 -7.78 -6.57 37.17
CA ALA A 206 -8.37 -5.51 36.37
C ALA A 206 -7.28 -4.62 35.68
N ALA A 207 -6.19 -4.31 36.39
CA ALA A 207 -5.07 -3.56 35.84
C ALA A 207 -4.38 -4.34 34.72
N ALA A 208 -4.07 -5.60 34.94
CA ALA A 208 -3.47 -6.48 33.92
C ALA A 208 -4.37 -6.59 32.68
N LYS A 209 -5.66 -6.82 32.84
CA LYS A 209 -6.64 -6.86 31.76
C LYS A 209 -6.70 -5.55 30.98
N LYS A 210 -6.71 -4.41 31.69
CA LYS A 210 -6.74 -3.08 31.07
C LYS A 210 -5.47 -2.79 30.26
N LEU A 211 -4.29 -3.19 30.76
CA LEU A 211 -3.02 -3.02 30.05
C LEU A 211 -2.99 -3.89 28.78
N LEU A 212 -3.39 -5.16 28.87
CA LEU A 212 -3.44 -6.07 27.72
C LEU A 212 -4.47 -5.60 26.66
N ALA A 213 -5.59 -5.05 27.07
CA ALA A 213 -6.57 -4.50 26.14
C ALA A 213 -6.10 -3.26 25.38
N LYS A 214 -5.13 -2.51 25.93
CA LYS A 214 -4.55 -1.33 25.28
C LYS A 214 -3.33 -1.66 24.42
N SER A 215 -2.73 -2.83 24.61
CA SER A 215 -1.58 -3.31 23.82
C SER A 215 -2.07 -4.25 22.72
N VAL A 216 -1.22 -4.49 21.74
CA VAL A 216 -1.45 -5.49 20.68
C VAL A 216 -0.37 -6.57 20.84
N PRO A 217 -0.46 -7.42 21.89
CA PRO A 217 0.58 -8.39 22.19
C PRO A 217 0.61 -9.51 21.17
N THR A 218 1.78 -10.07 20.92
CA THR A 218 1.92 -11.31 20.13
C THR A 218 1.76 -12.53 21.02
N THR A 219 1.39 -13.68 20.44
CA THR A 219 1.39 -14.98 21.16
C THR A 219 2.72 -15.23 21.83
N LYS A 220 3.84 -14.85 21.17
CA LYS A 220 5.18 -15.00 21.76
C LYS A 220 5.38 -14.17 23.02
N ASP A 221 4.91 -12.92 23.03
CA ASP A 221 5.02 -12.05 24.21
C ASP A 221 4.26 -12.64 25.41
N ILE A 222 3.02 -13.07 25.15
CA ILE A 222 2.18 -13.71 26.17
C ILE A 222 2.84 -14.98 26.72
N MET A 223 3.33 -15.87 25.85
CA MET A 223 3.94 -17.12 26.28
C MET A 223 5.24 -16.94 27.06
N LEU A 224 6.04 -15.90 26.76
CA LEU A 224 7.21 -15.55 27.58
C LEU A 224 6.79 -15.15 29.00
N LEU A 225 5.77 -14.32 29.16
CA LEU A 225 5.25 -13.92 30.45
C LEU A 225 4.64 -15.12 31.20
N VAL A 226 3.84 -15.94 30.56
CA VAL A 226 3.27 -17.17 31.13
C VAL A 226 4.38 -18.09 31.61
N SER A 227 5.44 -18.26 30.84
CA SER A 227 6.57 -19.12 31.20
C SER A 227 7.27 -18.63 32.49
N LEU A 228 7.50 -17.30 32.59
CA LEU A 228 8.09 -16.69 33.79
C LEU A 228 7.20 -16.86 35.01
N LEU A 229 5.90 -16.53 34.90
CA LEU A 229 4.94 -16.65 36.01
C LEU A 229 4.79 -18.08 36.48
N ARG A 230 4.75 -19.05 35.54
CA ARG A 230 4.75 -20.50 35.86
C ARG A 230 5.97 -20.93 36.66
N LYS A 231 7.17 -20.49 36.23
CA LYS A 231 8.41 -20.82 36.93
C LYS A 231 8.43 -20.22 38.35
N SER A 232 8.01 -18.97 38.49
CA SER A 232 7.90 -18.29 39.80
C SER A 232 6.92 -19.01 40.74
N LEU A 233 5.75 -19.42 40.21
CA LEU A 233 4.76 -20.16 40.98
C LEU A 233 5.31 -21.50 41.50
N LEU A 234 5.96 -22.29 40.66
CA LEU A 234 6.58 -23.55 41.06
C LEU A 234 7.67 -23.39 42.12
N THR A 235 8.42 -22.27 42.05
CA THR A 235 9.45 -21.98 43.07
C THR A 235 8.82 -21.66 44.41
N ILE A 236 7.76 -20.85 44.46
CA ILE A 236 7.02 -20.52 45.67
C ILE A 236 6.39 -21.78 46.30
N GLU A 237 5.74 -22.59 45.52
CA GLU A 237 5.11 -23.86 45.97
C GLU A 237 6.14 -24.80 46.62
N ARG A 238 7.34 -24.92 46.02
CA ARG A 238 8.45 -25.74 46.60
C ARG A 238 8.98 -25.18 47.94
N LEU A 239 9.00 -23.84 48.09
CA LEU A 239 9.46 -23.20 49.31
C LEU A 239 8.42 -23.32 50.47
N GLN A 240 7.15 -23.44 50.12
CA GLN A 240 6.06 -23.60 51.11
C GLN A 240 5.89 -25.05 51.60
N GLN A 241 6.47 -26.01 50.85
CA GLN A 241 6.47 -27.46 51.23
C GLN A 241 7.69 -27.85 52.10
N LYS A 242 8.63 -26.94 52.31
CA LYS A 242 9.76 -27.13 53.24
C LYS A 242 9.50 -26.45 54.59
#